data_820e5100fe92fba3b4f756036aa1e832
#
_entry.id   820e5100fe92fba3b4f756036aa1e832
#
_cell.length_a   1.000
_cell.length_b   1.000
_cell.length_c   1.000
_cell.angle_alpha   90.00
_cell.angle_beta   90.00
_cell.angle_gamma   90.00
#
_symmetry.space_group_name_H-M   'P 1'
#
loop_
_entity.id
_entity.type
_entity.pdbx_description
1 polymer ?
#
loop_
_entity_poly.entity_id
_entity_poly.type
_entity_poly.pdbx_seq_one_letter_code
_entity_poly.pdbx_strand_id
1 'polypeptide(L)'
;MQSLNKFSKAITQDPTQPAAQAMLHAIGLTRSDFEKPFVGIASTGYEGNPCNMHLNDLAKLVKSGTLEKDVVGLIFNTIGVSDGISMGTPGMRFSLPSRDVIADSMETVVQAMSYDGMITVVGCDKNMPGALMAMIRVNKPSILVYGGTIDSGCHNGQKLDIVSAFEAWGSKVAGTMEESEFQNIVQKACPGAGACGGMYTANTMASAIEALGMALPYNSSNPATGKEKKEEAIAAGEAIRLLLEKDIKPSDIITKKSLENAIRLITVLGGSTNAVLHFLAIARAANIKFTLEDFQRISDETPFLADLKPSGKFLMEDVHRVGGIPAVLKYLLKHNLLHGDCLTVTGKTLAENLDHVSGLVEGQEVIKPLTNPIKASGHLRMLYGNLATEGSVAKITGKEGLKFTGKAKVFNGEYAANDGIRDGKVKKGDVVVIRYEGPKGGPGMPEMLKPTAAIMGAGLGKDVALITDGRFSGGTHGFVVGHITPEAQEGGAIALVKDGDTITIDAESNSINLGISNEELAKRKEQWTAPDLKVSRGVLFKYAKTVSSASQGCVTDEF
;
A
#
# COMPACT_ATOMS: atom_id res chain seq x y z
N MET A 1 -21.05 27.79 22.04
CA MET A 1 -20.19 26.79 21.41
C MET A 1 -21.05 25.94 20.50
N GLN A 2 -20.58 25.62 19.32
CA GLN A 2 -21.30 24.70 18.41
C GLN A 2 -21.28 23.31 19.02
N SER A 3 -22.41 22.59 19.00
CA SER A 3 -22.49 21.21 19.52
C SER A 3 -21.58 20.29 18.70
N LEU A 4 -20.74 19.50 19.37
CA LEU A 4 -19.80 18.58 18.72
C LEU A 4 -20.46 17.28 18.26
N ASN A 5 -21.57 16.90 18.87
CA ASN A 5 -22.39 15.73 18.50
C ASN A 5 -23.33 16.08 17.32
N LYS A 6 -22.77 16.48 16.20
CA LYS A 6 -23.51 16.96 15.03
C LYS A 6 -24.45 15.90 14.44
N PHE A 7 -23.99 14.65 14.39
CA PHE A 7 -24.70 13.52 13.83
C PHE A 7 -25.28 12.61 14.90
N SER A 8 -24.51 12.30 15.95
CA SER A 8 -24.95 11.37 17.01
C SER A 8 -26.14 11.87 17.80
N LYS A 9 -26.40 13.19 17.86
CA LYS A 9 -27.60 13.75 18.49
C LYS A 9 -28.90 13.19 17.90
N ALA A 10 -28.90 12.75 16.65
CA ALA A 10 -30.05 12.12 16.02
C ALA A 10 -30.48 10.81 16.71
N ILE A 11 -29.56 10.10 17.35
CA ILE A 11 -29.82 8.85 18.08
C ILE A 11 -29.75 9.01 19.60
N THR A 12 -29.11 10.07 20.10
CA THR A 12 -28.91 10.31 21.54
C THR A 12 -29.89 11.29 22.14
N GLN A 13 -30.37 12.28 21.39
CA GLN A 13 -31.15 13.42 21.91
C GLN A 13 -32.54 13.55 21.28
N ASP A 14 -32.76 12.92 20.11
CA ASP A 14 -34.08 12.97 19.47
C ASP A 14 -35.12 12.17 20.30
N PRO A 15 -36.18 12.82 20.82
CA PRO A 15 -37.19 12.15 21.63
C PRO A 15 -37.99 11.09 20.86
N THR A 16 -37.92 11.10 19.53
CA THR A 16 -38.56 10.08 18.69
C THR A 16 -37.73 8.79 18.54
N GLN A 17 -36.54 8.76 19.15
CA GLN A 17 -35.60 7.63 19.08
C GLN A 17 -35.37 6.92 20.45
N PRO A 18 -36.45 6.58 21.21
CA PRO A 18 -36.29 5.95 22.54
C PRO A 18 -35.65 4.55 22.45
N ALA A 19 -35.82 3.85 21.34
CA ALA A 19 -35.23 2.54 21.13
C ALA A 19 -33.68 2.64 20.98
N ALA A 20 -33.17 3.62 20.22
CA ALA A 20 -31.76 3.87 20.10
C ALA A 20 -31.13 4.22 21.46
N GLN A 21 -31.77 5.11 22.23
CA GLN A 21 -31.33 5.47 23.58
C GLN A 21 -31.32 4.28 24.53
N ALA A 22 -32.34 3.42 24.50
CA ALA A 22 -32.40 2.19 25.31
C ALA A 22 -31.24 1.23 24.97
N MET A 23 -30.92 1.05 23.69
CA MET A 23 -29.80 0.22 23.25
C MET A 23 -28.43 0.82 23.68
N LEU A 24 -28.28 2.15 23.64
CA LEU A 24 -27.09 2.83 24.10
C LEU A 24 -26.92 2.73 25.62
N HIS A 25 -27.98 2.79 26.39
CA HIS A 25 -27.94 2.51 27.83
C HIS A 25 -27.53 1.06 28.14
N ALA A 26 -27.96 0.10 27.32
CA ALA A 26 -27.63 -1.33 27.53
C ALA A 26 -26.13 -1.61 27.36
N ILE A 27 -25.38 -0.78 26.60
CA ILE A 27 -23.91 -0.87 26.49
C ILE A 27 -23.18 -0.02 27.54
N GLY A 28 -23.89 0.50 28.54
CA GLY A 28 -23.33 1.23 29.69
C GLY A 28 -23.22 2.75 29.53
N LEU A 29 -23.74 3.35 28.44
CA LEU A 29 -23.73 4.79 28.28
C LEU A 29 -24.80 5.46 29.13
N THR A 30 -24.46 6.61 29.69
CA THR A 30 -25.33 7.41 30.55
C THR A 30 -25.94 8.58 29.80
N ARG A 31 -26.91 9.29 30.40
CA ARG A 31 -27.44 10.52 29.81
C ARG A 31 -26.38 11.60 29.59
N SER A 32 -25.37 11.68 30.48
CA SER A 32 -24.27 12.63 30.30
C SER A 32 -23.39 12.32 29.10
N ASP A 33 -23.31 11.03 28.71
CA ASP A 33 -22.56 10.63 27.52
C ASP A 33 -23.30 11.00 26.24
N PHE A 34 -24.62 11.13 26.29
CA PHE A 34 -25.44 11.51 25.12
C PHE A 34 -25.21 12.98 24.68
N GLU A 35 -24.63 13.79 25.55
CA GLU A 35 -24.25 15.18 25.23
C GLU A 35 -22.87 15.25 24.53
N LYS A 36 -22.09 14.18 24.53
CA LYS A 36 -20.75 14.09 23.95
C LYS A 36 -20.80 13.63 22.50
N PRO A 37 -19.79 13.99 21.67
CA PRO A 37 -19.66 13.43 20.33
C PRO A 37 -19.31 11.93 20.40
N PHE A 38 -19.88 11.14 19.49
CA PHE A 38 -19.59 9.72 19.33
C PHE A 38 -18.60 9.51 18.19
N VAL A 39 -17.52 8.78 18.44
CA VAL A 39 -16.48 8.48 17.48
C VAL A 39 -16.31 6.97 17.32
N GLY A 40 -16.42 6.50 16.08
CA GLY A 40 -16.12 5.09 15.75
C GLY A 40 -14.62 4.84 15.77
N ILE A 41 -14.17 3.85 16.53
CA ILE A 41 -12.78 3.38 16.51
C ILE A 41 -12.77 2.07 15.72
N ALA A 42 -12.42 2.18 14.44
CA ALA A 42 -12.42 1.05 13.49
C ALA A 42 -11.08 0.31 13.55
N SER A 43 -11.08 -0.93 13.99
CA SER A 43 -9.88 -1.78 14.06
C SER A 43 -9.91 -2.90 13.03
N THR A 44 -8.79 -3.14 12.36
CA THR A 44 -8.55 -4.35 11.57
C THR A 44 -7.87 -5.45 12.38
N GLY A 45 -7.96 -5.39 13.71
CA GLY A 45 -7.32 -6.32 14.63
C GLY A 45 -7.91 -7.73 14.58
N TYR A 46 -7.05 -8.74 14.45
CA TYR A 46 -7.37 -10.17 14.60
C TYR A 46 -6.07 -10.97 14.83
N GLU A 47 -6.18 -12.19 15.38
CA GLU A 47 -5.02 -12.97 15.87
C GLU A 47 -4.18 -13.63 14.78
N GLY A 48 -4.73 -13.88 13.60
CA GLY A 48 -4.12 -14.69 12.53
C GLY A 48 -3.06 -13.97 11.67
N ASN A 49 -2.58 -12.77 12.07
CA ASN A 49 -1.62 -11.98 11.31
C ASN A 49 -0.75 -11.12 12.22
N PRO A 50 0.59 -11.22 12.17
CA PRO A 50 1.48 -10.35 12.94
C PRO A 50 1.20 -8.86 12.78
N CYS A 51 0.82 -8.41 11.57
CA CYS A 51 0.49 -7.01 11.30
C CYS A 51 -0.73 -6.53 12.09
N ASN A 52 -1.64 -7.42 12.50
CA ASN A 52 -2.95 -7.09 13.05
C ASN A 52 -3.18 -7.57 14.49
N MET A 53 -2.38 -8.52 15.00
CA MET A 53 -2.63 -9.21 16.27
C MET A 53 -2.71 -8.29 17.48
N HIS A 54 -2.02 -7.15 17.48
CA HIS A 54 -1.94 -6.18 18.58
C HIS A 54 -2.87 -4.97 18.40
N LEU A 55 -3.55 -4.83 17.26
CA LEU A 55 -4.31 -3.62 16.93
C LEU A 55 -5.51 -3.40 17.85
N ASN A 56 -6.13 -4.47 18.35
CA ASN A 56 -7.25 -4.32 19.32
C ASN A 56 -6.78 -3.76 20.67
N ASP A 57 -5.53 -4.01 21.08
CA ASP A 57 -4.97 -3.40 22.27
C ASP A 57 -4.63 -1.93 22.03
N LEU A 58 -4.11 -1.57 20.85
CA LEU A 58 -3.94 -0.17 20.47
C LEU A 58 -5.31 0.55 20.39
N ALA A 59 -6.36 -0.10 19.88
CA ALA A 59 -7.70 0.49 19.83
C ALA A 59 -8.25 0.80 21.25
N LYS A 60 -7.94 -0.02 22.25
CA LYS A 60 -8.28 0.26 23.66
C LYS A 60 -7.53 1.50 24.19
N LEU A 61 -6.26 1.68 23.81
CA LEU A 61 -5.49 2.88 24.15
C LEU A 61 -6.03 4.13 23.44
N VAL A 62 -6.39 4.03 22.18
CA VAL A 62 -7.09 5.11 21.46
C VAL A 62 -8.38 5.48 22.20
N LYS A 63 -9.18 4.48 22.62
CA LYS A 63 -10.41 4.71 23.38
C LYS A 63 -10.12 5.41 24.72
N SER A 64 -9.05 5.10 25.42
CA SER A 64 -8.70 5.82 26.67
C SER A 64 -8.41 7.29 26.39
N GLY A 65 -7.67 7.61 25.32
CA GLY A 65 -7.42 8.99 24.91
C GLY A 65 -8.70 9.75 24.54
N THR A 66 -9.69 9.10 23.91
CA THR A 66 -10.99 9.75 23.64
C THR A 66 -11.73 10.10 24.93
N LEU A 67 -11.71 9.21 25.92
CA LEU A 67 -12.37 9.44 27.21
C LEU A 67 -11.77 10.63 27.97
N GLU A 68 -10.46 10.82 27.92
CA GLU A 68 -9.76 11.95 28.57
C GLU A 68 -10.16 13.31 27.99
N LYS A 69 -10.75 13.33 26.79
CA LYS A 69 -11.17 14.53 26.07
C LYS A 69 -12.70 14.64 25.91
N ASP A 70 -13.48 13.98 26.75
CA ASP A 70 -14.95 14.01 26.71
C ASP A 70 -15.53 13.59 25.34
N VAL A 71 -14.97 12.56 24.73
CA VAL A 71 -15.43 11.94 23.49
C VAL A 71 -15.80 10.49 23.78
N VAL A 72 -16.95 10.04 23.32
CA VAL A 72 -17.39 8.64 23.44
C VAL A 72 -16.79 7.84 22.29
N GLY A 73 -15.69 7.12 22.56
CA GLY A 73 -15.07 6.20 21.61
C GLY A 73 -15.72 4.81 21.65
N LEU A 74 -16.21 4.34 20.49
CA LEU A 74 -16.85 3.04 20.34
C LEU A 74 -16.06 2.16 19.35
N ILE A 75 -15.45 1.09 19.88
CA ILE A 75 -14.62 0.17 19.08
C ILE A 75 -15.52 -0.76 18.29
N PHE A 76 -15.19 -0.90 16.99
CA PHE A 76 -15.73 -1.96 16.14
C PHE A 76 -14.61 -2.54 15.26
N ASN A 77 -14.81 -3.77 14.78
CA ASN A 77 -13.82 -4.43 13.95
C ASN A 77 -14.31 -4.59 12.51
N THR A 78 -13.38 -4.53 11.58
CA THR A 78 -13.55 -4.96 10.20
C THR A 78 -12.47 -5.97 9.82
N ILE A 79 -12.54 -6.50 8.61
CA ILE A 79 -11.62 -7.53 8.14
C ILE A 79 -10.20 -6.98 7.96
N GLY A 80 -9.24 -7.91 7.93
CA GLY A 80 -7.89 -7.70 7.44
C GLY A 80 -7.43 -8.95 6.68
N VAL A 81 -6.54 -8.79 5.73
CA VAL A 81 -5.89 -9.90 5.01
C VAL A 81 -4.40 -9.77 5.18
N SER A 82 -3.71 -10.87 5.45
CA SER A 82 -2.26 -10.91 5.49
C SER A 82 -1.68 -11.19 4.12
N ASP A 83 -1.06 -10.20 3.51
CA ASP A 83 -0.38 -10.39 2.23
C ASP A 83 0.78 -11.38 2.38
N GLY A 84 1.53 -11.34 3.48
CA GLY A 84 2.63 -12.25 3.74
C GLY A 84 2.21 -13.72 3.85
N ILE A 85 1.09 -14.01 4.54
CA ILE A 85 0.57 -15.38 4.71
C ILE A 85 -0.09 -15.88 3.42
N SER A 86 -0.80 -15.03 2.70
CA SER A 86 -1.51 -15.40 1.48
C SER A 86 -0.63 -15.45 0.23
N MET A 87 0.59 -14.90 0.28
CA MET A 87 1.52 -14.82 -0.86
C MET A 87 1.75 -16.20 -1.51
N GLY A 88 1.57 -16.25 -2.84
CA GLY A 88 1.75 -17.48 -3.63
C GLY A 88 0.69 -18.57 -3.39
N THR A 89 -0.42 -18.24 -2.77
CA THR A 89 -1.60 -19.12 -2.58
C THR A 89 -2.83 -18.54 -3.27
N PRO A 90 -3.92 -19.32 -3.47
CA PRO A 90 -5.20 -18.77 -3.94
C PRO A 90 -5.78 -17.66 -3.06
N GLY A 91 -5.41 -17.63 -1.77
CA GLY A 91 -5.80 -16.60 -0.81
C GLY A 91 -5.35 -15.20 -1.20
N MET A 92 -4.26 -15.06 -1.96
CA MET A 92 -3.74 -13.76 -2.40
C MET A 92 -4.72 -12.98 -3.30
N ARG A 93 -5.65 -13.67 -3.96
CA ARG A 93 -6.74 -13.06 -4.75
C ARG A 93 -7.68 -12.19 -3.91
N PHE A 94 -7.77 -12.45 -2.60
CA PHE A 94 -8.60 -11.68 -1.68
C PHE A 94 -7.91 -10.44 -1.11
N SER A 95 -6.60 -10.28 -1.32
CA SER A 95 -5.83 -9.17 -0.77
C SER A 95 -6.32 -7.80 -1.31
N LEU A 96 -6.24 -7.53 -2.60
CA LEU A 96 -6.66 -6.24 -3.15
C LEU A 96 -8.17 -5.97 -2.97
N PRO A 97 -9.08 -6.94 -3.21
CA PRO A 97 -10.50 -6.75 -2.93
C PRO A 97 -10.80 -6.39 -1.46
N SER A 98 -9.98 -6.84 -0.50
CA SER A 98 -10.18 -6.49 0.91
C SER A 98 -10.07 -5.00 1.17
N ARG A 99 -9.31 -4.24 0.36
CA ARG A 99 -9.21 -2.78 0.46
C ARG A 99 -10.60 -2.13 0.36
N ASP A 100 -11.35 -2.51 -0.67
CA ASP A 100 -12.68 -1.95 -0.93
C ASP A 100 -13.70 -2.46 0.10
N VAL A 101 -13.64 -3.74 0.48
CA VAL A 101 -14.51 -4.28 1.55
C VAL A 101 -14.25 -3.60 2.90
N ILE A 102 -12.99 -3.28 3.23
CA ILE A 102 -12.63 -2.52 4.44
C ILE A 102 -13.25 -1.11 4.37
N ALA A 103 -13.11 -0.43 3.23
CA ALA A 103 -13.69 0.89 3.02
C ALA A 103 -15.22 0.85 3.20
N ASP A 104 -15.90 -0.07 2.54
CA ASP A 104 -17.34 -0.23 2.59
C ASP A 104 -17.84 -0.57 3.99
N SER A 105 -17.15 -1.45 4.73
CA SER A 105 -17.57 -1.84 6.08
C SER A 105 -17.40 -0.72 7.09
N MET A 106 -16.29 0.04 7.03
CA MET A 106 -16.06 1.19 7.91
C MET A 106 -17.07 2.30 7.64
N GLU A 107 -17.29 2.64 6.37
CA GLU A 107 -18.30 3.61 5.94
C GLU A 107 -19.69 3.20 6.44
N THR A 108 -20.06 1.93 6.24
CA THR A 108 -21.37 1.39 6.65
C THR A 108 -21.61 1.60 8.14
N VAL A 109 -20.66 1.24 9.00
CA VAL A 109 -20.81 1.37 10.45
C VAL A 109 -20.87 2.85 10.86
N VAL A 110 -19.94 3.68 10.37
CA VAL A 110 -19.86 5.09 10.76
C VAL A 110 -21.12 5.87 10.37
N GLN A 111 -21.68 5.57 9.20
CA GLN A 111 -22.91 6.22 8.73
C GLN A 111 -24.16 5.67 9.43
N ALA A 112 -24.30 4.34 9.52
CA ALA A 112 -25.47 3.71 10.14
C ALA A 112 -25.59 4.04 11.64
N MET A 113 -24.46 4.15 12.35
CA MET A 113 -24.42 4.46 13.78
C MET A 113 -24.38 5.97 14.07
N SER A 114 -24.47 6.81 13.04
CA SER A 114 -24.47 8.28 13.16
C SER A 114 -23.27 8.83 13.94
N TYR A 115 -22.09 8.24 13.79
CA TYR A 115 -20.89 8.73 14.47
C TYR A 115 -20.48 10.12 13.94
N ASP A 116 -19.92 10.96 14.81
CA ASP A 116 -19.48 12.33 14.52
C ASP A 116 -18.06 12.37 13.92
N GLY A 117 -17.28 11.31 14.12
CA GLY A 117 -15.93 11.15 13.60
C GLY A 117 -15.49 9.69 13.59
N MET A 118 -14.27 9.46 13.09
CA MET A 118 -13.70 8.12 12.99
C MET A 118 -12.20 8.12 13.31
N ILE A 119 -11.75 7.13 14.09
CA ILE A 119 -10.34 6.79 14.25
C ILE A 119 -10.16 5.39 13.70
N THR A 120 -9.17 5.18 12.81
CA THR A 120 -8.87 3.84 12.31
C THR A 120 -7.58 3.33 12.92
N VAL A 121 -7.55 2.05 13.31
CA VAL A 121 -6.37 1.35 13.84
C VAL A 121 -6.08 0.19 12.92
N VAL A 122 -5.04 0.31 12.10
CA VAL A 122 -4.80 -0.54 10.93
C VAL A 122 -3.34 -0.96 10.80
N GLY A 123 -3.08 -2.09 10.14
CA GLY A 123 -1.73 -2.67 10.14
C GLY A 123 -1.19 -3.11 8.76
N CYS A 124 -1.90 -3.95 8.02
CA CYS A 124 -1.38 -4.59 6.82
C CYS A 124 -1.61 -3.75 5.55
N ASP A 125 -1.04 -4.20 4.45
CA ASP A 125 -0.91 -3.51 3.14
C ASP A 125 -2.19 -2.84 2.64
N LYS A 126 -3.32 -3.55 2.68
CA LYS A 126 -4.60 -3.08 2.12
C LYS A 126 -5.49 -2.40 3.16
N ASN A 127 -5.14 -2.57 4.46
CA ASN A 127 -5.91 -1.97 5.55
C ASN A 127 -5.85 -0.44 5.52
N MET A 128 -4.64 0.10 5.33
CA MET A 128 -4.44 1.56 5.33
C MET A 128 -5.13 2.28 4.17
N PRO A 129 -4.94 1.88 2.90
CA PRO A 129 -5.66 2.55 1.82
C PRO A 129 -7.17 2.34 1.91
N GLY A 130 -7.66 1.16 2.37
CA GLY A 130 -9.08 0.94 2.61
C GLY A 130 -9.66 1.86 3.68
N ALA A 131 -8.96 2.00 4.81
CA ALA A 131 -9.36 2.93 5.88
C ALA A 131 -9.37 4.39 5.40
N LEU A 132 -8.35 4.81 4.66
CA LEU A 132 -8.29 6.16 4.13
C LEU A 132 -9.42 6.45 3.13
N MET A 133 -9.76 5.49 2.25
CA MET A 133 -10.92 5.61 1.36
C MET A 133 -12.22 5.76 2.16
N ALA A 134 -12.43 4.99 3.24
CA ALA A 134 -13.58 5.14 4.12
C ALA A 134 -13.65 6.53 4.75
N MET A 135 -12.54 7.04 5.30
CA MET A 135 -12.47 8.39 5.89
C MET A 135 -12.88 9.46 4.88
N ILE A 136 -12.40 9.35 3.64
CA ILE A 136 -12.72 10.27 2.56
C ILE A 136 -14.21 10.23 2.21
N ARG A 137 -14.79 9.03 2.07
CA ARG A 137 -16.19 8.85 1.71
C ARG A 137 -17.15 9.36 2.79
N VAL A 138 -16.86 9.09 4.07
CA VAL A 138 -17.70 9.60 5.17
C VAL A 138 -17.47 11.09 5.41
N ASN A 139 -16.32 11.61 5.08
CA ASN A 139 -15.90 13.01 5.20
C ASN A 139 -16.27 13.66 6.54
N LYS A 140 -15.99 12.97 7.62
CA LYS A 140 -16.13 13.42 9.01
C LYS A 140 -14.74 13.54 9.64
N PRO A 141 -14.56 14.33 10.72
CA PRO A 141 -13.29 14.40 11.46
C PRO A 141 -12.70 13.01 11.68
N SER A 142 -11.49 12.78 11.17
CA SER A 142 -10.90 11.44 11.14
C SER A 142 -9.39 11.47 11.29
N ILE A 143 -8.82 10.41 11.89
CA ILE A 143 -7.38 10.20 12.06
C ILE A 143 -7.03 8.73 11.92
N LEU A 144 -5.88 8.43 11.29
CA LEU A 144 -5.38 7.07 11.12
C LEU A 144 -4.24 6.79 12.11
N VAL A 145 -4.33 5.63 12.77
CA VAL A 145 -3.28 5.04 13.59
C VAL A 145 -2.76 3.78 12.91
N TYR A 146 -1.50 3.80 12.53
CA TYR A 146 -0.80 2.62 12.01
C TYR A 146 -0.26 1.78 13.16
N GLY A 147 -0.42 0.46 13.08
CA GLY A 147 0.04 -0.47 14.11
C GLY A 147 1.56 -0.52 14.31
N GLY A 148 2.34 0.06 13.41
CA GLY A 148 3.79 0.10 13.48
C GLY A 148 4.46 -1.07 12.76
N THR A 149 5.78 -0.92 12.57
CA THR A 149 6.62 -1.93 11.92
C THR A 149 7.07 -3.00 12.90
N ILE A 150 7.22 -4.24 12.42
CA ILE A 150 7.77 -5.36 13.20
C ILE A 150 9.27 -5.12 13.46
N ASP A 151 9.77 -5.60 14.59
CA ASP A 151 11.20 -5.67 14.86
C ASP A 151 11.89 -6.64 13.89
N SER A 152 13.16 -6.41 13.57
CA SER A 152 13.91 -7.35 12.74
C SER A 152 14.17 -8.65 13.50
N GLY A 153 14.07 -9.79 12.79
CA GLY A 153 14.61 -11.05 13.26
C GLY A 153 16.14 -11.02 13.30
N CYS A 154 16.74 -12.00 13.95
CA CYS A 154 18.21 -12.13 13.99
C CYS A 154 18.63 -13.60 13.91
N HIS A 155 19.58 -13.90 13.03
CA HIS A 155 20.24 -15.18 12.94
C HIS A 155 21.70 -15.01 12.54
N ASN A 156 22.62 -15.62 13.28
CA ASN A 156 24.07 -15.52 13.07
C ASN A 156 24.58 -14.06 12.97
N GLY A 157 24.00 -13.13 13.76
CA GLY A 157 24.35 -11.71 13.74
C GLY A 157 23.79 -10.92 12.56
N GLN A 158 23.02 -11.55 11.67
CA GLN A 158 22.36 -10.89 10.54
C GLN A 158 20.92 -10.56 10.87
N LYS A 159 20.49 -9.36 10.48
CA LYS A 159 19.07 -8.96 10.56
C LYS A 159 18.25 -9.71 9.52
N LEU A 160 17.11 -10.23 9.95
CA LEU A 160 16.15 -10.93 9.12
C LEU A 160 14.84 -10.16 9.01
N ASP A 161 14.13 -10.40 7.92
CA ASP A 161 12.75 -9.99 7.69
C ASP A 161 12.00 -11.06 6.88
N ILE A 162 10.72 -10.82 6.53
CA ILE A 162 9.92 -11.79 5.78
C ILE A 162 10.54 -12.13 4.42
N VAL A 163 11.23 -11.20 3.75
CA VAL A 163 11.88 -11.45 2.46
C VAL A 163 13.06 -12.38 2.63
N SER A 164 13.77 -12.33 3.77
CA SER A 164 14.85 -13.27 4.08
C SER A 164 14.38 -14.72 4.09
N ALA A 165 13.13 -15.01 4.48
CA ALA A 165 12.56 -16.36 4.41
C ALA A 165 12.36 -16.83 2.95
N PHE A 166 11.96 -15.93 2.04
CA PHE A 166 11.83 -16.26 0.60
C PHE A 166 13.21 -16.44 -0.07
N GLU A 167 14.18 -15.61 0.28
CA GLU A 167 15.57 -15.73 -0.21
C GLU A 167 16.20 -17.05 0.26
N ALA A 168 15.99 -17.41 1.54
CA ALA A 168 16.43 -18.69 2.08
C ALA A 168 15.77 -19.87 1.37
N TRP A 169 14.48 -19.78 1.04
CA TRP A 169 13.81 -20.79 0.23
C TRP A 169 14.44 -20.93 -1.16
N GLY A 170 14.73 -19.83 -1.82
CA GLY A 170 15.43 -19.81 -3.11
C GLY A 170 16.80 -20.49 -3.03
N SER A 171 17.60 -20.18 -2.01
CA SER A 171 18.91 -20.78 -1.77
C SER A 171 18.82 -22.29 -1.49
N LYS A 172 17.80 -22.72 -0.74
CA LYS A 172 17.53 -24.13 -0.50
C LYS A 172 17.18 -24.89 -1.79
N VAL A 173 16.29 -24.31 -2.62
CA VAL A 173 15.91 -24.90 -3.92
C VAL A 173 17.13 -24.99 -4.85
N ALA A 174 18.03 -24.03 -4.82
CA ALA A 174 19.29 -24.03 -5.56
C ALA A 174 20.35 -25.01 -4.98
N GLY A 175 20.07 -25.67 -3.86
CA GLY A 175 21.00 -26.61 -3.20
C GLY A 175 22.20 -25.93 -2.51
N THR A 176 22.10 -24.65 -2.22
CA THR A 176 23.17 -23.85 -1.57
C THR A 176 22.93 -23.61 -0.08
N MET A 177 21.80 -24.09 0.49
CA MET A 177 21.44 -23.96 1.89
C MET A 177 20.91 -25.29 2.44
N GLU A 178 21.39 -25.66 3.63
CA GLU A 178 20.92 -26.84 4.36
C GLU A 178 19.52 -26.63 4.95
N GLU A 179 18.76 -27.73 5.14
CA GLU A 179 17.41 -27.71 5.71
C GLU A 179 17.35 -27.04 7.08
N SER A 180 18.29 -27.37 7.97
CA SER A 180 18.34 -26.84 9.33
C SER A 180 18.55 -25.32 9.37
N GLU A 181 19.39 -24.79 8.48
CA GLU A 181 19.65 -23.36 8.35
C GLU A 181 18.42 -22.64 7.79
N PHE A 182 17.78 -23.21 6.76
CA PHE A 182 16.53 -22.69 6.22
C PHE A 182 15.44 -22.57 7.30
N GLN A 183 15.22 -23.64 8.08
CA GLN A 183 14.21 -23.62 9.16
C GLN A 183 14.53 -22.60 10.25
N ASN A 184 15.79 -22.41 10.61
CA ASN A 184 16.21 -21.40 11.56
C ASN A 184 15.90 -19.97 11.08
N ILE A 185 16.14 -19.68 9.81
CA ILE A 185 15.82 -18.37 9.20
C ILE A 185 14.30 -18.14 9.22
N VAL A 186 13.52 -19.12 8.74
CA VAL A 186 12.05 -19.03 8.69
C VAL A 186 11.47 -18.77 10.08
N GLN A 187 11.94 -19.50 11.11
CA GLN A 187 11.44 -19.37 12.47
C GLN A 187 11.74 -17.99 13.10
N LYS A 188 12.84 -17.36 12.69
CA LYS A 188 13.34 -16.12 13.30
C LYS A 188 13.05 -14.86 12.50
N ALA A 189 12.55 -14.99 11.29
CA ALA A 189 12.36 -13.85 10.37
C ALA A 189 11.31 -12.83 10.83
N CYS A 190 10.28 -13.29 11.57
CA CYS A 190 9.17 -12.45 12.03
C CYS A 190 8.96 -12.64 13.55
N PRO A 191 9.64 -11.86 14.41
CA PRO A 191 9.72 -12.16 15.84
C PRO A 191 8.53 -11.69 16.70
N GLY A 192 7.47 -11.11 16.11
CA GLY A 192 6.33 -10.62 16.90
C GLY A 192 5.33 -9.79 16.14
N ALA A 193 4.75 -8.82 16.82
CA ALA A 193 3.72 -7.94 16.27
C ALA A 193 4.32 -6.84 15.37
N GLY A 194 3.55 -6.42 14.38
CA GLY A 194 3.88 -5.33 13.48
C GLY A 194 3.86 -5.73 12.01
N ALA A 195 3.82 -4.74 11.14
CA ALA A 195 3.89 -4.94 9.70
C ALA A 195 5.34 -5.17 9.24
N CYS A 196 5.52 -5.76 8.05
CA CYS A 196 6.83 -6.12 7.51
C CYS A 196 7.86 -4.99 7.62
N GLY A 197 9.11 -5.32 8.04
CA GLY A 197 10.13 -4.32 8.42
C GLY A 197 10.74 -3.49 7.29
N GLY A 198 10.68 -3.96 6.02
CA GLY A 198 11.21 -3.23 4.86
C GLY A 198 10.26 -2.16 4.33
N MET A 199 10.71 -1.40 3.33
CA MET A 199 9.88 -0.42 2.60
C MET A 199 8.99 -1.15 1.57
N TYR A 200 8.23 -2.11 2.08
CA TYR A 200 7.19 -2.83 1.35
C TYR A 200 5.89 -2.04 1.40
N THR A 201 4.77 -2.61 0.94
CA THR A 201 3.54 -1.85 0.74
C THR A 201 2.99 -1.25 2.04
N ALA A 202 3.03 -1.97 3.18
CA ALA A 202 2.54 -1.47 4.45
C ALA A 202 3.27 -0.19 4.89
N ASN A 203 4.61 -0.21 4.98
CA ASN A 203 5.40 0.95 5.36
C ASN A 203 5.35 2.07 4.32
N THR A 204 5.25 1.71 3.03
CA THR A 204 5.04 2.69 1.95
C THR A 204 3.75 3.49 2.19
N MET A 205 2.64 2.81 2.44
CA MET A 205 1.35 3.47 2.64
C MET A 205 1.30 4.23 3.98
N ALA A 206 1.85 3.67 5.06
CA ALA A 206 1.92 4.35 6.36
C ALA A 206 2.70 5.67 6.26
N SER A 207 3.91 5.64 5.66
CA SER A 207 4.75 6.83 5.46
C SER A 207 4.05 7.86 4.57
N ALA A 208 3.40 7.41 3.51
CA ALA A 208 2.65 8.27 2.61
C ALA A 208 1.46 8.96 3.30
N ILE A 209 0.72 8.25 4.15
CA ILE A 209 -0.43 8.79 4.90
C ILE A 209 0.02 9.80 5.96
N GLU A 210 1.20 9.60 6.57
CA GLU A 210 1.81 10.59 7.46
C GLU A 210 2.18 11.86 6.70
N ALA A 211 2.82 11.74 5.53
CA ALA A 211 3.15 12.89 4.67
C ALA A 211 1.90 13.59 4.10
N LEU A 212 0.82 12.83 3.86
CA LEU A 212 -0.47 13.35 3.45
C LEU A 212 -1.14 14.20 4.54
N GLY A 213 -0.76 13.99 5.81
CA GLY A 213 -1.30 14.71 6.96
C GLY A 213 -2.47 14.02 7.68
N MET A 214 -2.80 12.75 7.34
CA MET A 214 -3.92 12.00 7.93
C MET A 214 -3.55 11.15 9.17
N ALA A 215 -2.29 11.22 9.62
CA ALA A 215 -1.78 10.57 10.82
C ALA A 215 -0.92 11.55 11.63
N LEU A 216 -0.71 11.27 12.90
CA LEU A 216 0.21 12.05 13.74
C LEU A 216 1.66 11.87 13.28
N PRO A 217 2.55 12.87 13.53
CA PRO A 217 3.98 12.71 13.31
C PRO A 217 4.54 11.47 14.02
N TYR A 218 5.49 10.79 13.39
CA TYR A 218 6.10 9.51 13.79
C TYR A 218 5.21 8.27 13.67
N ASN A 219 3.94 8.41 13.31
CA ASN A 219 2.99 7.29 13.20
C ASN A 219 3.54 6.13 12.35
N SER A 220 4.19 6.43 11.24
CA SER A 220 4.69 5.40 10.31
C SER A 220 6.05 4.82 10.69
N SER A 221 6.81 5.49 11.54
CA SER A 221 8.17 5.06 11.91
C SER A 221 8.30 4.50 13.33
N ASN A 222 7.33 4.73 14.22
CA ASN A 222 7.33 4.11 15.54
C ASN A 222 7.16 2.59 15.44
N PRO A 223 8.07 1.78 16.05
CA PRO A 223 7.95 0.32 16.06
C PRO A 223 6.67 -0.14 16.77
N ALA A 224 6.09 -1.25 16.31
CA ALA A 224 4.84 -1.80 16.85
C ALA A 224 4.90 -2.12 18.36
N THR A 225 6.05 -2.57 18.83
CA THR A 225 6.28 -2.96 20.25
C THR A 225 6.76 -1.79 21.11
N GLY A 226 7.08 -0.64 20.49
CA GLY A 226 7.62 0.54 21.16
C GLY A 226 6.65 1.20 22.14
N LYS A 227 7.21 1.86 23.15
CA LYS A 227 6.45 2.70 24.09
C LYS A 227 5.80 3.87 23.37
N GLU A 228 6.52 4.46 22.43
CA GLU A 228 6.10 5.60 21.60
C GLU A 228 4.83 5.28 20.79
N LYS A 229 4.68 4.04 20.33
CA LYS A 229 3.47 3.59 19.61
C LYS A 229 2.23 3.59 20.52
N LYS A 230 2.39 3.21 21.78
CA LYS A 230 1.30 3.22 22.76
C LYS A 230 0.90 4.65 23.13
N GLU A 231 1.88 5.52 23.37
CA GLU A 231 1.67 6.95 23.65
C GLU A 231 0.99 7.65 22.48
N GLU A 232 1.41 7.36 21.26
CA GLU A 232 0.80 7.87 20.03
C GLU A 232 -0.68 7.41 19.89
N ALA A 233 -1.00 6.17 20.24
CA ALA A 233 -2.37 5.67 20.19
C ALA A 233 -3.30 6.46 21.14
N ILE A 234 -2.84 6.77 22.34
CA ILE A 234 -3.57 7.64 23.28
C ILE A 234 -3.70 9.06 22.70
N ALA A 235 -2.60 9.64 22.19
CA ALA A 235 -2.59 10.97 21.62
C ALA A 235 -3.52 11.10 20.40
N ALA A 236 -3.67 10.05 19.59
CA ALA A 236 -4.64 10.03 18.49
C ALA A 236 -6.09 10.10 18.99
N GLY A 237 -6.38 9.40 20.10
CA GLY A 237 -7.68 9.51 20.78
C GLY A 237 -7.96 10.93 21.31
N GLU A 238 -6.92 11.62 21.80
CA GLU A 238 -7.03 13.03 22.22
C GLU A 238 -7.19 13.98 21.03
N ALA A 239 -6.44 13.74 19.95
CA ALA A 239 -6.40 14.63 18.78
C ALA A 239 -7.75 14.71 18.06
N ILE A 240 -8.59 13.68 18.10
CA ILE A 240 -9.90 13.68 17.46
C ILE A 240 -10.79 14.81 18.03
N ARG A 241 -10.63 15.15 19.29
CA ARG A 241 -11.37 16.25 19.91
C ARG A 241 -11.11 17.57 19.21
N LEU A 242 -9.86 17.89 18.92
CA LEU A 242 -9.46 19.07 18.18
C LEU A 242 -10.08 19.11 16.78
N LEU A 243 -10.08 17.97 16.08
CA LEU A 243 -10.65 17.85 14.74
C LEU A 243 -12.16 18.10 14.76
N LEU A 244 -12.87 17.59 15.77
CA LEU A 244 -14.30 17.84 15.99
C LEU A 244 -14.58 19.32 16.28
N GLU A 245 -13.78 19.97 17.14
CA GLU A 245 -13.93 21.38 17.52
C GLU A 245 -13.70 22.32 16.34
N LYS A 246 -12.68 22.03 15.53
CA LYS A 246 -12.33 22.82 14.34
C LYS A 246 -13.10 22.42 13.10
N ASP A 247 -13.89 21.34 13.15
CA ASP A 247 -14.60 20.72 12.02
C ASP A 247 -13.65 20.34 10.86
N ILE A 248 -12.41 19.94 11.16
CA ILE A 248 -11.42 19.56 10.17
C ILE A 248 -11.75 18.14 9.66
N LYS A 249 -11.91 18.01 8.35
CA LYS A 249 -12.34 16.79 7.66
C LYS A 249 -11.25 16.31 6.69
N PRO A 250 -11.30 15.05 6.23
CA PRO A 250 -10.41 14.57 5.18
C PRO A 250 -10.36 15.48 3.94
N SER A 251 -11.47 16.07 3.52
CA SER A 251 -11.52 17.02 2.38
C SER A 251 -10.71 18.30 2.59
N ASP A 252 -10.41 18.70 3.84
CA ASP A 252 -9.60 19.87 4.14
C ASP A 252 -8.10 19.56 4.10
N ILE A 253 -7.74 18.29 4.33
CA ILE A 253 -6.36 17.79 4.42
C ILE A 253 -5.90 17.21 3.08
N ILE A 254 -6.76 16.38 2.44
CA ILE A 254 -6.42 15.66 1.22
C ILE A 254 -6.66 16.57 0.02
N THR A 255 -5.57 17.09 -0.51
CA THR A 255 -5.52 18.01 -1.64
C THR A 255 -4.53 17.48 -2.67
N LYS A 256 -4.49 18.06 -3.87
CA LYS A 256 -3.45 17.69 -4.86
C LYS A 256 -2.05 17.90 -4.30
N LYS A 257 -1.80 18.98 -3.55
CA LYS A 257 -0.51 19.26 -2.90
C LYS A 257 -0.12 18.18 -1.88
N SER A 258 -1.05 17.78 -1.01
CA SER A 258 -0.75 16.76 -0.01
C SER A 258 -0.57 15.36 -0.62
N LEU A 259 -1.28 15.05 -1.73
CA LEU A 259 -1.01 13.84 -2.53
C LEU A 259 0.40 13.89 -3.15
N GLU A 260 0.83 15.03 -3.68
CA GLU A 260 2.20 15.21 -4.20
C GLU A 260 3.24 15.00 -3.10
N ASN A 261 3.03 15.55 -1.88
CA ASN A 261 3.91 15.30 -0.73
C ASN A 261 4.06 13.82 -0.43
N ALA A 262 2.94 13.09 -0.37
CA ALA A 262 2.93 11.65 -0.12
C ALA A 262 3.73 10.88 -1.18
N ILE A 263 3.53 11.18 -2.46
CA ILE A 263 4.21 10.50 -3.57
C ILE A 263 5.70 10.87 -3.63
N ARG A 264 6.07 12.13 -3.34
CA ARG A 264 7.48 12.52 -3.22
C ARG A 264 8.16 11.74 -2.10
N LEU A 265 7.53 11.60 -0.94
CA LEU A 265 8.11 10.83 0.16
C LEU A 265 8.32 9.37 -0.22
N ILE A 266 7.31 8.67 -0.78
CA ILE A 266 7.50 7.27 -1.18
C ILE A 266 8.53 7.10 -2.29
N THR A 267 8.70 8.09 -3.16
CA THR A 267 9.75 8.12 -4.19
C THR A 267 11.13 8.20 -3.56
N VAL A 268 11.31 9.10 -2.59
CA VAL A 268 12.54 9.23 -1.79
C VAL A 268 12.89 7.94 -1.06
N LEU A 269 11.88 7.27 -0.50
CA LEU A 269 12.04 6.06 0.31
C LEU A 269 12.21 4.76 -0.51
N GLY A 270 11.95 4.78 -1.81
CA GLY A 270 11.99 3.58 -2.65
C GLY A 270 10.78 2.67 -2.47
N GLY A 271 9.60 3.26 -2.29
CA GLY A 271 8.34 2.58 -1.98
C GLY A 271 7.86 1.57 -3.02
N SER A 272 6.80 0.85 -2.67
CA SER A 272 6.19 -0.19 -3.49
C SER A 272 5.41 0.37 -4.69
N THR A 273 5.42 -0.34 -5.82
CA THR A 273 4.59 -0.07 -7.00
C THR A 273 3.08 -0.13 -6.68
N ASN A 274 2.68 -0.89 -5.66
CA ASN A 274 1.29 -0.96 -5.21
C ASN A 274 0.73 0.40 -4.77
N ALA A 275 1.58 1.31 -4.32
CA ALA A 275 1.17 2.66 -3.96
C ALA A 275 0.53 3.41 -5.14
N VAL A 276 0.92 3.13 -6.38
CA VAL A 276 0.31 3.72 -7.57
C VAL A 276 -1.18 3.39 -7.62
N LEU A 277 -1.56 2.10 -7.50
CA LEU A 277 -2.96 1.69 -7.47
C LEU A 277 -3.72 2.34 -6.31
N HIS A 278 -3.10 2.36 -5.12
CA HIS A 278 -3.77 2.86 -3.93
C HIS A 278 -3.97 4.38 -3.97
N PHE A 279 -2.99 5.14 -4.46
CA PHE A 279 -3.15 6.60 -4.58
C PHE A 279 -4.10 7.01 -5.70
N LEU A 280 -4.18 6.27 -6.80
CA LEU A 280 -5.23 6.46 -7.80
C LEU A 280 -6.62 6.26 -7.19
N ALA A 281 -6.82 5.18 -6.41
CA ALA A 281 -8.07 4.92 -5.71
C ALA A 281 -8.40 5.99 -4.66
N ILE A 282 -7.41 6.43 -3.87
CA ILE A 282 -7.56 7.50 -2.87
C ILE A 282 -7.93 8.84 -3.53
N ALA A 283 -7.25 9.21 -4.62
CA ALA A 283 -7.52 10.43 -5.34
C ALA A 283 -8.95 10.43 -5.94
N ARG A 284 -9.40 9.28 -6.49
CA ARG A 284 -10.77 9.12 -6.97
C ARG A 284 -11.78 9.24 -5.84
N ALA A 285 -11.59 8.55 -4.72
CA ALA A 285 -12.45 8.68 -3.54
C ALA A 285 -12.54 10.14 -3.05
N ALA A 286 -11.46 10.93 -3.18
CA ALA A 286 -11.40 12.34 -2.85
C ALA A 286 -11.91 13.27 -3.98
N ASN A 287 -12.34 12.72 -5.11
CA ASN A 287 -12.72 13.47 -6.32
C ASN A 287 -11.61 14.44 -6.79
N ILE A 288 -10.35 14.01 -6.68
CA ILE A 288 -9.17 14.77 -7.14
C ILE A 288 -8.64 14.12 -8.42
N LYS A 289 -8.53 14.91 -9.48
CA LYS A 289 -7.90 14.45 -10.72
C LYS A 289 -6.41 14.22 -10.50
N PHE A 290 -6.01 12.95 -10.46
CA PHE A 290 -4.64 12.50 -10.31
C PHE A 290 -4.40 11.28 -11.22
N THR A 291 -3.33 11.28 -12.01
CA THR A 291 -3.11 10.31 -13.09
C THR A 291 -1.71 9.70 -13.02
N LEU A 292 -1.46 8.70 -13.86
CA LEU A 292 -0.12 8.09 -13.98
C LEU A 292 0.94 9.12 -14.44
N GLU A 293 0.55 10.13 -15.22
CA GLU A 293 1.43 11.23 -15.63
C GLU A 293 1.86 12.11 -14.45
N ASP A 294 0.96 12.34 -13.47
CA ASP A 294 1.34 13.02 -12.22
C ASP A 294 2.40 12.22 -11.45
N PHE A 295 2.27 10.88 -11.38
CA PHE A 295 3.29 10.02 -10.79
C PHE A 295 4.62 10.10 -11.54
N GLN A 296 4.61 10.05 -12.88
CA GLN A 296 5.83 10.13 -13.67
C GLN A 296 6.52 11.47 -13.45
N ARG A 297 5.79 12.58 -13.52
CA ARG A 297 6.33 13.92 -13.26
C ARG A 297 7.00 14.01 -11.88
N ILE A 298 6.30 13.57 -10.83
CA ILE A 298 6.85 13.59 -9.46
C ILE A 298 8.08 12.69 -9.34
N SER A 299 8.06 11.53 -9.98
CA SER A 299 9.20 10.61 -9.99
C SER A 299 10.42 11.21 -10.71
N ASP A 300 10.22 11.95 -11.80
CA ASP A 300 11.31 12.60 -12.52
C ASP A 300 11.95 13.74 -11.71
N GLU A 301 11.15 14.47 -10.93
CA GLU A 301 11.56 15.59 -10.11
C GLU A 301 12.13 15.21 -8.73
N THR A 302 11.99 13.94 -8.32
CA THR A 302 12.29 13.51 -6.95
C THR A 302 13.38 12.45 -6.92
N PRO A 303 14.52 12.69 -6.26
CA PRO A 303 15.60 11.71 -6.17
C PRO A 303 15.23 10.53 -5.24
N PHE A 304 15.80 9.36 -5.52
CA PHE A 304 15.74 8.20 -4.65
C PHE A 304 16.91 8.24 -3.66
N LEU A 305 16.63 8.33 -2.36
CA LEU A 305 17.63 8.59 -1.32
C LEU A 305 17.80 7.46 -0.30
N ALA A 306 16.73 6.72 0.02
CA ALA A 306 16.76 5.78 1.13
C ALA A 306 17.30 4.40 0.72
N ASP A 307 18.33 3.92 1.42
CA ASP A 307 18.95 2.60 1.20
C ASP A 307 18.16 1.49 1.95
N LEU A 308 16.84 1.45 1.74
CA LEU A 308 15.91 0.55 2.41
C LEU A 308 15.65 -0.73 1.61
N LYS A 309 15.47 -1.86 2.30
CA LYS A 309 14.96 -3.09 1.69
C LYS A 309 13.59 -2.84 1.02
N PRO A 310 13.31 -3.45 -0.15
CA PRO A 310 14.07 -4.54 -0.80
C PRO A 310 15.27 -4.08 -1.63
N SER A 311 15.36 -2.82 -2.03
CA SER A 311 16.41 -2.34 -2.95
C SER A 311 17.74 -2.04 -2.25
N GLY A 312 17.72 -1.81 -0.95
CA GLY A 312 18.84 -1.49 -0.08
C GLY A 312 19.02 -2.48 1.07
N LYS A 313 19.71 -2.04 2.13
CA LYS A 313 20.13 -2.90 3.25
C LYS A 313 19.41 -2.62 4.58
N PHE A 314 18.81 -1.42 4.75
CA PHE A 314 18.21 -1.00 6.00
C PHE A 314 16.71 -1.32 6.08
N LEU A 315 16.15 -1.28 7.30
CA LEU A 315 14.74 -1.51 7.61
C LEU A 315 14.10 -0.24 8.22
N MET A 316 12.79 -0.24 8.43
CA MET A 316 12.09 0.90 9.01
C MET A 316 12.50 1.20 10.45
N GLU A 317 12.91 0.20 11.23
CA GLU A 317 13.51 0.42 12.54
C GLU A 317 14.78 1.28 12.48
N ASP A 318 15.55 1.20 11.39
CA ASP A 318 16.73 2.04 11.17
C ASP A 318 16.32 3.47 10.81
N VAL A 319 15.21 3.66 10.06
CA VAL A 319 14.63 4.99 9.83
C VAL A 319 14.19 5.63 11.15
N HIS A 320 13.52 4.87 12.01
CA HIS A 320 13.14 5.35 13.36
C HIS A 320 14.36 5.86 14.13
N ARG A 321 15.46 5.08 14.16
CA ARG A 321 16.69 5.44 14.88
C ARG A 321 17.39 6.69 14.37
N VAL A 322 17.23 7.03 13.09
CA VAL A 322 17.88 8.21 12.49
C VAL A 322 16.99 9.45 12.48
N GLY A 323 15.85 9.42 13.18
CA GLY A 323 14.96 10.57 13.38
C GLY A 323 13.55 10.37 12.87
N GLY A 324 13.23 9.19 12.32
CA GLY A 324 11.89 8.84 11.84
C GLY A 324 11.48 9.57 10.56
N ILE A 325 10.26 9.30 10.11
CA ILE A 325 9.69 9.95 8.92
C ILE A 325 9.61 11.48 9.07
N PRO A 326 9.27 12.05 10.24
CA PRO A 326 9.28 13.52 10.39
C PRO A 326 10.64 14.17 10.10
N ALA A 327 11.75 13.53 10.47
CA ALA A 327 13.08 14.05 10.13
C ALA A 327 13.38 14.01 8.63
N VAL A 328 12.90 12.97 7.92
CA VAL A 328 12.96 12.89 6.46
C VAL A 328 12.11 14.00 5.83
N LEU A 329 10.87 14.19 6.28
CA LEU A 329 9.98 15.25 5.81
C LEU A 329 10.60 16.64 6.04
N LYS A 330 11.18 16.89 7.22
CA LYS A 330 11.89 18.14 7.52
C LYS A 330 13.06 18.37 6.55
N TYR A 331 13.84 17.32 6.29
CA TYR A 331 14.94 17.39 5.32
C TYR A 331 14.44 17.76 3.91
N LEU A 332 13.38 17.11 3.44
CA LEU A 332 12.79 17.38 2.13
C LEU A 332 12.17 18.79 2.04
N LEU A 333 11.47 19.23 3.10
CA LEU A 333 10.88 20.57 3.16
C LEU A 333 11.95 21.66 3.09
N LYS A 334 13.07 21.49 3.82
CA LYS A 334 14.22 22.40 3.78
C LYS A 334 14.79 22.57 2.37
N HIS A 335 14.65 21.57 1.52
CA HIS A 335 15.14 21.56 0.14
C HIS A 335 14.04 21.85 -0.90
N ASN A 336 12.90 22.41 -0.47
CA ASN A 336 11.76 22.80 -1.33
C ASN A 336 11.18 21.63 -2.15
N LEU A 337 11.27 20.40 -1.64
CA LEU A 337 10.68 19.21 -2.25
C LEU A 337 9.26 18.91 -1.75
N LEU A 338 8.74 19.65 -0.77
CA LEU A 338 7.40 19.45 -0.20
C LEU A 338 6.64 20.75 -0.12
N HIS A 339 5.32 20.66 -0.15
CA HIS A 339 4.38 21.73 0.13
C HIS A 339 4.14 21.80 1.65
N GLY A 340 4.77 22.79 2.31
CA GLY A 340 4.69 22.94 3.76
C GLY A 340 3.36 23.48 4.28
N ASP A 341 2.56 24.11 3.41
CA ASP A 341 1.28 24.75 3.72
C ASP A 341 0.09 23.77 3.82
N CYS A 342 0.31 22.47 3.60
CA CYS A 342 -0.74 21.46 3.71
C CYS A 342 -1.20 21.28 5.16
N LEU A 343 -2.52 21.35 5.40
CA LEU A 343 -3.13 21.10 6.71
C LEU A 343 -2.99 19.61 7.09
N THR A 344 -2.92 19.34 8.40
CA THR A 344 -2.82 17.97 8.93
C THR A 344 -3.82 17.75 10.07
N VAL A 345 -3.92 16.48 10.52
CA VAL A 345 -4.77 16.10 11.67
C VAL A 345 -4.37 16.72 13.00
N THR A 346 -3.24 17.39 13.09
CA THR A 346 -2.87 18.18 14.28
C THR A 346 -3.55 19.54 14.32
N GLY A 347 -4.28 19.90 13.26
CA GLY A 347 -4.86 21.24 13.09
C GLY A 347 -3.82 22.33 12.78
N LYS A 348 -2.59 21.91 12.45
CA LYS A 348 -1.46 22.72 12.01
C LYS A 348 -1.05 22.29 10.60
N THR A 349 -0.28 23.12 9.92
CA THR A 349 0.33 22.78 8.65
C THR A 349 1.48 21.79 8.82
N LEU A 350 1.89 21.15 7.72
CA LEU A 350 3.05 20.26 7.71
C LEU A 350 4.32 21.00 8.19
N ALA A 351 4.56 22.23 7.71
CA ALA A 351 5.71 23.02 8.11
C ALA A 351 5.71 23.29 9.62
N GLU A 352 4.59 23.72 10.20
CA GLU A 352 4.45 23.99 11.64
C GLU A 352 4.70 22.75 12.49
N ASN A 353 4.27 21.56 12.04
CA ASN A 353 4.56 20.31 12.73
C ASN A 353 6.06 19.97 12.71
N LEU A 354 6.76 20.30 11.63
CA LEU A 354 8.17 19.98 11.45
C LEU A 354 9.13 20.98 12.12
N ASP A 355 8.67 22.14 12.56
CA ASP A 355 9.53 23.15 13.20
C ASP A 355 10.27 22.62 14.42
N HIS A 356 9.60 21.80 15.24
CA HIS A 356 10.11 21.25 16.49
C HIS A 356 10.73 19.84 16.33
N VAL A 357 10.69 19.26 15.13
CA VAL A 357 11.28 17.97 14.85
C VAL A 357 12.80 18.11 14.77
N SER A 358 13.55 17.18 15.35
CA SER A 358 14.98 17.07 15.13
C SER A 358 15.26 16.69 13.68
N GLY A 359 16.37 17.16 13.12
CA GLY A 359 16.83 16.72 11.79
C GLY A 359 17.28 15.25 11.79
N LEU A 360 17.67 14.77 10.62
CA LEU A 360 18.33 13.46 10.51
C LEU A 360 19.59 13.43 11.37
N VAL A 361 19.83 12.30 12.02
CA VAL A 361 21.05 12.09 12.84
C VAL A 361 22.30 12.29 11.99
N GLU A 362 23.26 13.03 12.49
CA GLU A 362 24.52 13.29 11.81
C GLU A 362 25.32 11.99 11.59
N GLY A 363 25.87 11.82 10.39
CA GLY A 363 26.65 10.63 10.03
C GLY A 363 25.80 9.38 9.72
N GLN A 364 24.46 9.46 9.74
CA GLN A 364 23.60 8.33 9.36
C GLN A 364 23.78 7.97 7.88
N GLU A 365 23.55 6.70 7.54
CA GLU A 365 23.71 6.16 6.18
C GLU A 365 22.39 5.71 5.53
N VAL A 366 21.28 5.73 6.26
CA VAL A 366 19.98 5.22 5.81
C VAL A 366 19.40 6.09 4.69
N ILE A 367 19.46 7.41 4.88
CA ILE A 367 18.98 8.41 3.92
C ILE A 367 20.20 9.13 3.32
N LYS A 368 20.47 8.89 2.05
CA LYS A 368 21.57 9.55 1.34
C LYS A 368 21.28 11.04 1.14
N PRO A 369 22.32 11.90 1.16
CA PRO A 369 22.12 13.31 0.93
C PRO A 369 21.75 13.60 -0.54
N LEU A 370 21.01 14.69 -0.77
CA LEU A 370 20.65 15.16 -2.12
C LEU A 370 21.84 15.39 -3.04
N THR A 371 23.00 15.69 -2.48
CA THR A 371 24.27 15.86 -3.22
C THR A 371 24.87 14.53 -3.70
N ASN A 372 24.42 13.39 -3.14
CA ASN A 372 24.87 12.04 -3.52
C ASN A 372 23.72 11.04 -3.39
N PRO A 373 22.65 11.16 -4.19
CA PRO A 373 21.49 10.29 -4.15
C PRO A 373 21.84 8.88 -4.67
N ILE A 374 21.02 7.87 -4.28
CA ILE A 374 21.11 6.53 -4.89
C ILE A 374 20.81 6.62 -6.39
N LYS A 375 19.80 7.44 -6.75
CA LYS A 375 19.45 7.77 -8.13
C LYS A 375 18.93 9.21 -8.18
N ALA A 376 19.32 9.97 -9.20
CA ALA A 376 18.94 11.37 -9.35
C ALA A 376 17.43 11.60 -9.60
N SER A 377 16.72 10.57 -10.02
CA SER A 377 15.25 10.56 -10.19
C SER A 377 14.64 9.37 -9.46
N GLY A 378 13.31 9.31 -9.39
CA GLY A 378 12.60 8.24 -8.73
C GLY A 378 12.80 6.87 -9.39
N HIS A 379 12.47 5.85 -8.61
CA HIS A 379 12.55 4.44 -9.00
C HIS A 379 11.28 3.94 -9.70
N LEU A 380 10.15 4.64 -9.57
CA LEU A 380 8.90 4.31 -10.26
C LEU A 380 8.90 4.92 -11.66
N ARG A 381 8.53 4.10 -12.66
CA ARG A 381 8.40 4.51 -14.06
C ARG A 381 7.04 4.10 -14.60
N MET A 382 6.36 5.05 -15.25
CA MET A 382 5.10 4.81 -15.94
C MET A 382 5.42 4.61 -17.41
N LEU A 383 5.24 3.38 -17.93
CA LEU A 383 5.60 3.05 -19.30
C LEU A 383 4.35 2.94 -20.16
N TYR A 384 4.43 3.52 -21.37
CA TYR A 384 3.37 3.54 -22.37
C TYR A 384 3.85 2.93 -23.69
N GLY A 385 2.93 2.54 -24.55
CA GLY A 385 3.23 2.02 -25.86
C GLY A 385 2.12 1.13 -26.40
N ASN A 386 2.37 0.46 -27.53
CA ASN A 386 1.35 -0.41 -28.11
C ASN A 386 1.02 -1.63 -27.24
N LEU A 387 1.88 -1.98 -26.29
CA LEU A 387 1.64 -3.06 -25.33
C LEU A 387 0.89 -2.58 -24.07
N ALA A 388 0.94 -1.29 -23.75
CA ALA A 388 0.32 -0.68 -22.58
C ALA A 388 -0.24 0.71 -22.94
N THR A 389 -1.35 0.73 -23.68
CA THR A 389 -1.92 1.98 -24.22
C THR A 389 -2.50 2.90 -23.13
N GLU A 390 -2.90 2.32 -21.98
CA GLU A 390 -3.38 3.06 -20.80
C GLU A 390 -2.32 3.12 -19.70
N GLY A 391 -1.11 2.62 -19.97
CA GLY A 391 0.02 2.66 -19.07
C GLY A 391 0.34 1.35 -18.37
N SER A 392 1.49 1.34 -17.73
CA SER A 392 2.01 0.26 -16.88
C SER A 392 2.97 0.84 -15.86
N VAL A 393 3.34 0.06 -14.84
CA VAL A 393 4.20 0.51 -13.74
C VAL A 393 5.42 -0.39 -13.64
N ALA A 394 6.60 0.22 -13.68
CA ALA A 394 7.88 -0.45 -13.49
C ALA A 394 8.60 0.09 -12.25
N LYS A 395 9.37 -0.76 -11.58
CA LYS A 395 10.31 -0.37 -10.52
C LYS A 395 11.72 -0.49 -11.08
N ILE A 396 12.33 0.64 -11.45
CA ILE A 396 13.66 0.72 -12.08
C ILE A 396 14.62 1.48 -11.15
N THR A 397 15.40 0.73 -10.39
CA THR A 397 16.38 1.31 -9.44
C THR A 397 17.69 1.72 -10.11
N GLY A 398 17.94 1.27 -11.34
CA GLY A 398 19.15 1.49 -12.12
C GLY A 398 20.16 0.34 -12.05
N LYS A 399 19.95 -0.60 -11.14
CA LYS A 399 20.81 -1.80 -11.01
C LYS A 399 20.55 -2.83 -12.11
N GLU A 400 19.33 -2.79 -12.68
CA GLU A 400 18.81 -3.69 -13.72
C GLU A 400 19.17 -3.21 -15.15
N GLY A 401 19.64 -1.99 -15.29
CA GLY A 401 19.71 -1.26 -16.55
C GLY A 401 18.45 -0.45 -16.82
N LEU A 402 18.44 0.28 -17.94
CA LEU A 402 17.33 1.17 -18.33
C LEU A 402 16.54 0.65 -19.53
N LYS A 403 17.09 -0.33 -20.26
CA LYS A 403 16.48 -0.89 -21.47
C LYS A 403 16.65 -2.40 -21.53
N PHE A 404 15.58 -3.09 -21.93
CA PHE A 404 15.59 -4.51 -22.18
C PHE A 404 14.83 -4.82 -23.48
N THR A 405 15.43 -5.64 -24.34
CA THR A 405 14.76 -6.17 -25.55
C THR A 405 14.95 -7.67 -25.58
N GLY A 406 13.87 -8.41 -25.73
CA GLY A 406 13.92 -9.86 -25.73
C GLY A 406 12.76 -10.53 -26.44
N LYS A 407 12.79 -11.86 -26.48
CA LYS A 407 11.74 -12.69 -27.05
C LYS A 407 10.70 -13.03 -25.98
N ALA A 408 9.44 -12.87 -26.32
CA ALA A 408 8.35 -13.21 -25.43
C ALA A 408 8.31 -14.71 -25.14
N LYS A 409 8.17 -15.04 -23.85
CA LYS A 409 7.81 -16.37 -23.34
C LYS A 409 6.52 -16.26 -22.54
N VAL A 410 5.42 -16.76 -23.11
CA VAL A 410 4.06 -16.44 -22.65
C VAL A 410 3.49 -17.52 -21.75
N PHE A 411 2.91 -17.09 -20.62
CA PHE A 411 2.23 -17.93 -19.65
C PHE A 411 0.87 -17.36 -19.27
N ASN A 412 -0.16 -18.21 -19.24
CA ASN A 412 -1.50 -17.84 -18.78
C ASN A 412 -1.62 -18.07 -17.27
N GLY A 413 -1.14 -17.11 -16.49
CA GLY A 413 -1.19 -17.11 -15.04
C GLY A 413 0.12 -17.47 -14.34
N GLU A 414 0.19 -17.13 -13.05
CA GLU A 414 1.36 -17.26 -12.18
C GLU A 414 1.87 -18.71 -12.10
N TYR A 415 0.96 -19.66 -11.89
CA TYR A 415 1.35 -21.09 -11.71
C TYR A 415 2.00 -21.66 -12.96
N ALA A 416 1.45 -21.37 -14.15
CA ALA A 416 2.04 -21.79 -15.41
C ALA A 416 3.43 -21.18 -15.65
N ALA A 417 3.64 -19.93 -15.22
CA ALA A 417 4.94 -19.27 -15.28
C ALA A 417 5.95 -19.94 -14.33
N ASN A 418 5.56 -20.23 -13.09
CA ASN A 418 6.40 -20.91 -12.12
C ASN A 418 6.85 -22.31 -12.62
N ASP A 419 5.91 -23.08 -13.16
CA ASP A 419 6.21 -24.38 -13.76
C ASP A 419 7.16 -24.23 -14.97
N GLY A 420 6.92 -23.27 -15.85
CA GLY A 420 7.76 -23.00 -17.01
C GLY A 420 9.19 -22.58 -16.65
N ILE A 421 9.36 -21.79 -15.58
CA ILE A 421 10.69 -21.40 -15.08
C ILE A 421 11.41 -22.64 -14.51
N ARG A 422 10.74 -23.40 -13.63
CA ARG A 422 11.28 -24.64 -13.04
C ARG A 422 11.70 -25.65 -14.10
N ASP A 423 10.88 -25.84 -15.14
CA ASP A 423 11.12 -26.78 -16.23
C ASP A 423 12.19 -26.29 -17.23
N GLY A 424 12.82 -25.13 -16.97
CA GLY A 424 13.86 -24.55 -17.81
C GLY A 424 13.37 -24.06 -19.18
N LYS A 425 12.07 -23.72 -19.33
CA LYS A 425 11.50 -23.18 -20.57
C LYS A 425 11.87 -21.71 -20.79
N VAL A 426 12.24 -20.99 -19.72
CA VAL A 426 12.71 -19.61 -19.77
C VAL A 426 14.21 -19.60 -19.96
N LYS A 427 14.70 -18.80 -20.89
CA LYS A 427 16.10 -18.69 -21.27
C LYS A 427 16.60 -17.25 -21.10
N LYS A 428 17.93 -17.10 -21.03
CA LYS A 428 18.59 -15.80 -21.11
C LYS A 428 18.13 -15.02 -22.35
N GLY A 429 17.73 -13.77 -22.16
CA GLY A 429 17.23 -12.87 -23.19
C GLY A 429 15.72 -12.93 -23.40
N ASP A 430 15.00 -13.76 -22.65
CA ASP A 430 13.53 -13.82 -22.73
C ASP A 430 12.86 -12.67 -21.97
N VAL A 431 11.69 -12.27 -22.47
CA VAL A 431 10.69 -11.49 -21.73
C VAL A 431 9.58 -12.44 -21.32
N VAL A 432 9.50 -12.76 -20.05
CA VAL A 432 8.43 -13.59 -19.48
C VAL A 432 7.15 -12.78 -19.41
N VAL A 433 6.11 -13.22 -20.12
CA VAL A 433 4.80 -12.56 -20.15
C VAL A 433 3.82 -13.39 -19.33
N ILE A 434 3.38 -12.85 -18.20
CA ILE A 434 2.37 -13.48 -17.33
C ILE A 434 1.07 -12.70 -17.50
N ARG A 435 0.06 -13.29 -18.11
CA ARG A 435 -1.20 -12.64 -18.44
C ARG A 435 -2.41 -13.32 -17.80
N TYR A 436 -3.55 -12.62 -17.79
CA TYR A 436 -4.78 -13.01 -17.08
C TYR A 436 -4.59 -13.07 -15.56
N GLU A 437 -3.77 -12.16 -15.01
CA GLU A 437 -3.61 -11.89 -13.59
C GLU A 437 -3.96 -10.44 -13.22
N GLY A 438 -4.58 -9.71 -14.16
CA GLY A 438 -5.16 -8.38 -13.94
C GLY A 438 -6.42 -8.41 -13.05
N PRO A 439 -7.02 -7.24 -12.78
CA PRO A 439 -8.13 -7.10 -11.84
C PRO A 439 -9.33 -8.03 -12.14
N LYS A 440 -9.68 -8.21 -13.41
CA LYS A 440 -10.78 -9.08 -13.86
C LYS A 440 -10.32 -10.49 -14.20
N GLY A 441 -9.25 -10.61 -14.98
CA GLY A 441 -8.74 -11.89 -15.48
C GLY A 441 -8.08 -12.77 -14.42
N GLY A 442 -7.37 -12.15 -13.48
CA GLY A 442 -6.93 -12.76 -12.23
C GLY A 442 -7.73 -12.17 -11.07
N PRO A 443 -9.01 -12.56 -10.85
CA PRO A 443 -9.89 -11.84 -9.96
C PRO A 443 -9.22 -11.47 -8.64
N GLY A 444 -9.17 -10.16 -8.34
CA GLY A 444 -8.42 -9.63 -7.20
C GLY A 444 -6.96 -9.27 -7.50
N MET A 445 -6.47 -9.40 -8.75
CA MET A 445 -5.13 -8.97 -9.15
C MET A 445 -4.03 -9.41 -8.15
N PRO A 446 -3.81 -10.73 -7.95
CA PRO A 446 -2.92 -11.24 -6.90
C PRO A 446 -1.50 -10.71 -7.05
N GLU A 447 -0.82 -10.45 -5.93
CA GLU A 447 0.61 -10.14 -5.95
C GLU A 447 1.43 -11.40 -6.24
N MET A 448 2.38 -11.29 -7.15
CA MET A 448 3.28 -12.39 -7.50
C MET A 448 4.68 -12.12 -6.95
N LEU A 449 5.24 -13.10 -6.25
CA LEU A 449 6.63 -13.10 -5.78
C LEU A 449 7.38 -14.34 -6.25
N LYS A 450 6.69 -15.49 -6.36
CA LYS A 450 7.30 -16.75 -6.74
C LYS A 450 7.98 -16.71 -8.12
N PRO A 451 7.39 -16.13 -9.19
CA PRO A 451 8.06 -16.09 -10.49
C PRO A 451 9.37 -15.31 -10.45
N THR A 452 9.40 -14.17 -9.74
CA THR A 452 10.62 -13.36 -9.61
C THR A 452 11.68 -14.07 -8.77
N ALA A 453 11.28 -14.69 -7.65
CA ALA A 453 12.17 -15.50 -6.83
C ALA A 453 12.73 -16.73 -7.59
N ALA A 454 11.90 -17.39 -8.39
CA ALA A 454 12.32 -18.52 -9.23
C ALA A 454 13.33 -18.11 -10.31
N ILE A 455 13.15 -16.96 -10.96
CA ILE A 455 14.11 -16.41 -11.93
C ILE A 455 15.44 -16.05 -11.25
N MET A 456 15.39 -15.44 -10.07
CA MET A 456 16.61 -15.14 -9.30
C MET A 456 17.32 -16.42 -8.88
N GLY A 457 16.59 -17.42 -8.39
CA GLY A 457 17.13 -18.74 -8.02
C GLY A 457 17.74 -19.51 -9.19
N ALA A 458 17.20 -19.34 -10.40
CA ALA A 458 17.76 -19.90 -11.63
C ALA A 458 18.99 -19.14 -12.17
N GLY A 459 19.43 -18.06 -11.49
CA GLY A 459 20.57 -17.24 -11.92
C GLY A 459 20.29 -16.33 -13.13
N LEU A 460 19.00 -16.15 -13.48
CA LEU A 460 18.55 -15.41 -14.65
C LEU A 460 18.14 -13.94 -14.35
N GLY A 461 18.26 -13.50 -13.11
CA GLY A 461 17.72 -12.22 -12.65
C GLY A 461 18.19 -10.96 -13.37
N LYS A 462 19.36 -11.02 -14.04
CA LYS A 462 19.89 -9.93 -14.86
C LYS A 462 19.67 -10.11 -16.37
N ASP A 463 19.24 -11.30 -16.76
CA ASP A 463 19.20 -11.74 -18.15
C ASP A 463 17.77 -11.91 -18.69
N VAL A 464 16.76 -11.73 -17.83
CA VAL A 464 15.34 -11.93 -18.15
C VAL A 464 14.53 -10.75 -17.62
N ALA A 465 13.55 -10.28 -18.41
CA ALA A 465 12.53 -9.35 -17.93
C ALA A 465 11.21 -10.08 -17.70
N LEU A 466 10.40 -9.57 -16.74
CA LEU A 466 9.04 -10.05 -16.49
C LEU A 466 8.04 -8.93 -16.72
N ILE A 467 6.95 -9.25 -17.42
CA ILE A 467 5.85 -8.32 -17.61
C ILE A 467 4.50 -8.99 -17.31
N THR A 468 3.53 -8.22 -16.81
CA THR A 468 2.21 -8.74 -16.43
C THR A 468 1.13 -7.67 -16.44
N ASP A 469 -0.11 -8.08 -16.73
CA ASP A 469 -1.32 -7.29 -16.45
C ASP A 469 -1.72 -7.33 -14.96
N GLY A 470 -1.12 -8.25 -14.19
CA GLY A 470 -1.20 -8.32 -12.74
C GLY A 470 -0.20 -7.39 -12.05
N ARG A 471 0.25 -7.77 -10.86
CA ARG A 471 1.24 -7.01 -10.07
C ARG A 471 2.27 -7.91 -9.41
N PHE A 472 3.43 -7.32 -9.14
CA PHE A 472 4.48 -7.99 -8.39
C PHE A 472 4.53 -7.47 -6.95
N SER A 473 4.97 -8.32 -6.04
CA SER A 473 5.17 -7.97 -4.64
C SER A 473 6.20 -6.84 -4.48
N GLY A 474 6.04 -6.04 -3.44
CA GLY A 474 7.01 -5.01 -3.06
C GLY A 474 8.44 -5.55 -2.79
N GLY A 475 8.56 -6.85 -2.49
CA GLY A 475 9.86 -7.55 -2.33
C GLY A 475 10.52 -8.00 -3.62
N THR A 476 9.94 -7.72 -4.78
CA THR A 476 10.46 -8.16 -6.09
C THR A 476 11.72 -7.41 -6.51
N HIS A 477 12.65 -8.14 -7.13
CA HIS A 477 13.88 -7.64 -7.75
C HIS A 477 13.92 -7.99 -9.24
N GLY A 478 14.75 -7.27 -10.01
CA GLY A 478 14.97 -7.49 -11.42
C GLY A 478 14.18 -6.53 -12.32
N PHE A 479 14.26 -6.75 -13.63
CA PHE A 479 13.58 -5.90 -14.63
C PHE A 479 12.11 -6.32 -14.75
N VAL A 480 11.23 -5.65 -13.99
CA VAL A 480 9.82 -6.05 -13.87
C VAL A 480 8.86 -4.91 -14.19
N VAL A 481 7.82 -5.21 -14.98
CA VAL A 481 6.75 -4.29 -15.34
C VAL A 481 5.41 -4.94 -15.04
N GLY A 482 4.64 -4.32 -14.16
CA GLY A 482 3.27 -4.73 -13.83
C GLY A 482 2.23 -3.72 -14.25
N HIS A 483 0.97 -4.01 -13.90
CA HIS A 483 -0.18 -3.13 -14.14
C HIS A 483 -0.34 -2.76 -15.63
N ILE A 484 0.02 -3.66 -16.54
CA ILE A 484 -0.15 -3.41 -17.99
C ILE A 484 -1.64 -3.28 -18.30
N THR A 485 -2.01 -2.14 -18.84
CA THR A 485 -3.41 -1.81 -19.17
C THR A 485 -3.56 -1.35 -20.62
N PRO A 486 -4.67 -1.79 -21.27
CA PRO A 486 -5.73 -2.69 -20.80
C PRO A 486 -5.24 -4.12 -20.48
N GLU A 487 -5.86 -4.78 -19.48
CA GLU A 487 -5.53 -6.15 -19.10
C GLU A 487 -5.91 -7.19 -20.18
N ALA A 488 -5.34 -8.40 -20.08
CA ALA A 488 -5.61 -9.46 -21.04
C ALA A 488 -7.08 -9.88 -21.09
N GLN A 489 -7.80 -9.89 -19.97
CA GLN A 489 -9.22 -10.24 -19.91
C GLN A 489 -10.11 -9.27 -20.70
N GLU A 490 -9.68 -8.03 -20.88
CA GLU A 490 -10.35 -7.00 -21.66
C GLU A 490 -9.81 -6.92 -23.10
N GLY A 491 -8.96 -7.87 -23.49
CA GLY A 491 -8.35 -7.93 -24.80
C GLY A 491 -7.32 -6.84 -25.05
N GLY A 492 -6.63 -6.40 -24.00
CA GLY A 492 -5.42 -5.59 -24.12
C GLY A 492 -4.35 -6.30 -24.94
N ALA A 493 -3.39 -5.56 -25.47
CA ALA A 493 -2.36 -6.10 -26.35
C ALA A 493 -1.56 -7.25 -25.72
N ILE A 494 -1.43 -7.28 -24.39
CA ILE A 494 -0.79 -8.37 -23.66
C ILE A 494 -1.48 -9.73 -23.90
N ALA A 495 -2.81 -9.75 -24.13
CA ALA A 495 -3.55 -10.97 -24.49
C ALA A 495 -3.12 -11.54 -25.85
N LEU A 496 -2.63 -10.67 -26.74
CA LEU A 496 -2.32 -10.98 -28.13
C LEU A 496 -0.86 -11.37 -28.37
N VAL A 497 -0.01 -11.25 -27.36
CA VAL A 497 1.40 -11.65 -27.42
C VAL A 497 1.52 -13.16 -27.67
N LYS A 498 2.41 -13.54 -28.58
CA LYS A 498 2.75 -14.94 -28.88
C LYS A 498 4.22 -15.23 -28.51
N ASP A 499 4.52 -16.50 -28.19
CA ASP A 499 5.90 -16.95 -27.98
C ASP A 499 6.77 -16.54 -29.17
N GLY A 500 7.92 -15.94 -28.90
CA GLY A 500 8.89 -15.50 -29.89
C GLY A 500 8.67 -14.06 -30.42
N ASP A 501 7.57 -13.39 -30.09
CA ASP A 501 7.41 -11.97 -30.40
C ASP A 501 8.53 -11.16 -29.73
N THR A 502 8.96 -10.08 -30.35
CA THR A 502 9.96 -9.17 -29.74
C THR A 502 9.26 -8.16 -28.85
N ILE A 503 9.73 -8.00 -27.62
CA ILE A 503 9.24 -6.96 -26.70
C ILE A 503 10.42 -6.07 -26.33
N THR A 504 10.22 -4.75 -26.40
CA THR A 504 11.19 -3.74 -25.95
C THR A 504 10.60 -2.93 -24.80
N ILE A 505 11.35 -2.85 -23.71
CA ILE A 505 11.07 -2.05 -22.53
C ILE A 505 12.17 -1.01 -22.42
N ASP A 506 11.83 0.27 -22.35
CA ASP A 506 12.78 1.37 -22.32
C ASP A 506 12.36 2.41 -21.27
N ALA A 507 13.08 2.45 -20.16
CA ALA A 507 12.81 3.35 -19.05
C ALA A 507 13.33 4.79 -19.29
N GLU A 508 14.16 5.01 -20.32
CA GLU A 508 14.61 6.36 -20.68
C GLU A 508 13.51 7.10 -21.45
N SER A 509 12.89 6.40 -22.41
CA SER A 509 11.75 6.93 -23.19
C SER A 509 10.38 6.65 -22.54
N ASN A 510 10.35 6.02 -21.36
CA ASN A 510 9.13 5.57 -20.67
C ASN A 510 8.21 4.75 -21.59
N SER A 511 8.77 3.78 -22.33
CA SER A 511 8.01 3.01 -23.32
C SER A 511 8.09 1.50 -23.14
N ILE A 512 7.00 0.81 -23.53
CA ILE A 512 6.90 -0.64 -23.62
C ILE A 512 6.17 -1.02 -24.91
N ASN A 513 6.86 -1.76 -25.79
CA ASN A 513 6.36 -2.02 -27.13
C ASN A 513 6.50 -3.49 -27.53
N LEU A 514 5.45 -3.98 -28.18
CA LEU A 514 5.41 -5.24 -28.90
C LEU A 514 5.87 -4.98 -30.35
N GLY A 515 6.90 -5.67 -30.80
CA GLY A 515 7.53 -5.48 -32.12
C GLY A 515 6.81 -6.22 -33.23
N ILE A 516 5.50 -5.93 -33.41
CA ILE A 516 4.69 -6.38 -34.54
C ILE A 516 4.00 -5.18 -35.17
N SER A 517 3.53 -5.31 -36.44
CA SER A 517 2.82 -4.22 -37.09
C SER A 517 1.42 -4.02 -36.52
N ASN A 518 0.85 -2.83 -36.71
CA ASN A 518 -0.52 -2.53 -36.29
C ASN A 518 -1.55 -3.44 -37.00
N GLU A 519 -1.30 -3.83 -38.23
CA GLU A 519 -2.15 -4.74 -39.00
C GLU A 519 -2.15 -6.15 -38.36
N GLU A 520 -0.98 -6.66 -37.98
CA GLU A 520 -0.88 -7.95 -37.28
C GLU A 520 -1.54 -7.89 -35.91
N LEU A 521 -1.38 -6.78 -35.19
CA LEU A 521 -2.04 -6.59 -33.89
C LEU A 521 -3.56 -6.59 -34.03
N ALA A 522 -4.10 -5.86 -35.03
CA ALA A 522 -5.53 -5.83 -35.34
C ALA A 522 -6.07 -7.21 -35.72
N LYS A 523 -5.36 -7.93 -36.60
CA LYS A 523 -5.71 -9.31 -36.99
C LYS A 523 -5.76 -10.26 -35.77
N ARG A 524 -4.80 -10.17 -34.87
CA ARG A 524 -4.80 -10.98 -33.64
C ARG A 524 -5.97 -10.60 -32.73
N LYS A 525 -6.32 -9.31 -32.66
CA LYS A 525 -7.46 -8.82 -31.88
C LYS A 525 -8.80 -9.35 -32.41
N GLU A 526 -8.99 -9.39 -33.75
CA GLU A 526 -10.18 -9.98 -34.38
C GLU A 526 -10.37 -11.48 -34.06
N GLN A 527 -9.27 -12.20 -33.87
CA GLN A 527 -9.27 -13.63 -33.57
C GLN A 527 -9.37 -13.93 -32.08
N TRP A 528 -9.19 -12.92 -31.25
CA TRP A 528 -9.21 -13.10 -29.79
C TRP A 528 -10.65 -13.09 -29.26
N THR A 529 -10.90 -14.00 -28.33
CA THR A 529 -12.15 -14.05 -27.56
C THR A 529 -11.82 -14.04 -26.08
N ALA A 530 -12.59 -13.27 -25.28
CA ALA A 530 -12.41 -13.24 -23.85
C ALA A 530 -12.64 -14.63 -23.24
N PRO A 531 -11.70 -15.18 -22.47
CA PRO A 531 -11.96 -16.38 -21.72
C PRO A 531 -13.01 -16.13 -20.61
N ASP A 532 -13.68 -17.18 -20.17
CA ASP A 532 -14.59 -17.08 -19.04
C ASP A 532 -13.86 -16.59 -17.79
N LEU A 533 -14.60 -15.84 -16.94
CA LEU A 533 -14.05 -15.44 -15.64
C LEU A 533 -13.71 -16.68 -14.79
N LYS A 534 -12.58 -16.67 -14.13
CA LYS A 534 -12.11 -17.77 -13.25
C LYS A 534 -13.01 -17.99 -12.02
N VAL A 535 -14.03 -17.16 -11.81
CA VAL A 535 -14.95 -17.17 -10.67
C VAL A 535 -16.39 -16.90 -11.11
N SER A 536 -17.37 -17.53 -10.45
CA SER A 536 -18.79 -17.43 -10.80
C SER A 536 -19.69 -16.89 -9.66
N ARG A 537 -19.14 -16.70 -8.45
CA ARG A 537 -19.90 -16.22 -7.27
C ARG A 537 -18.97 -15.66 -6.18
N GLY A 538 -19.55 -15.00 -5.19
CA GLY A 538 -18.85 -14.50 -4.00
C GLY A 538 -18.13 -13.16 -4.22
N VAL A 539 -17.24 -12.82 -3.30
CA VAL A 539 -16.51 -11.54 -3.27
C VAL A 539 -15.73 -11.32 -4.55
N LEU A 540 -14.95 -12.31 -5.00
CA LEU A 540 -14.13 -12.18 -6.20
C LEU A 540 -14.95 -12.01 -7.48
N PHE A 541 -16.13 -12.63 -7.57
CA PHE A 541 -17.02 -12.43 -8.70
C PHE A 541 -17.60 -11.02 -8.73
N LYS A 542 -18.09 -10.53 -7.56
CA LYS A 542 -18.56 -9.14 -7.44
C LYS A 542 -17.46 -8.17 -7.85
N TYR A 543 -16.25 -8.37 -7.32
CA TYR A 543 -15.07 -7.57 -7.66
C TYR A 543 -14.78 -7.57 -9.16
N ALA A 544 -14.64 -8.74 -9.79
CA ALA A 544 -14.35 -8.85 -11.22
C ALA A 544 -15.42 -8.20 -12.13
N LYS A 545 -16.68 -8.10 -11.64
CA LYS A 545 -17.78 -7.47 -12.39
C LYS A 545 -17.78 -5.94 -12.31
N THR A 546 -17.28 -5.38 -11.22
CA THR A 546 -17.38 -3.93 -10.95
C THR A 546 -16.04 -3.21 -10.99
N VAL A 547 -14.91 -3.94 -10.88
CA VAL A 547 -13.60 -3.32 -10.77
C VAL A 547 -13.21 -2.54 -12.03
N SER A 548 -12.70 -1.35 -11.83
CA SER A 548 -12.09 -0.51 -12.86
C SER A 548 -10.68 -0.99 -13.25
N SER A 549 -10.13 -0.43 -14.34
CA SER A 549 -8.76 -0.70 -14.79
C SER A 549 -7.70 -0.39 -13.73
N ALA A 550 -6.54 -1.03 -13.81
CA ALA A 550 -5.42 -0.75 -12.94
C ALA A 550 -4.88 0.69 -13.12
N SER A 551 -4.96 1.26 -14.32
CA SER A 551 -4.67 2.67 -14.60
C SER A 551 -5.62 3.65 -13.89
N GLN A 552 -6.73 3.13 -13.35
CA GLN A 552 -7.75 3.87 -12.60
C GLN A 552 -7.80 3.49 -11.11
N GLY A 553 -6.87 2.66 -10.62
CA GLY A 553 -6.75 2.31 -9.21
C GLY A 553 -7.53 1.07 -8.77
N CYS A 554 -8.13 0.30 -9.70
CA CYS A 554 -8.91 -0.91 -9.39
C CYS A 554 -10.02 -0.67 -8.35
N VAL A 555 -10.81 0.40 -8.50
CA VAL A 555 -11.93 0.73 -7.62
C VAL A 555 -13.21 -0.01 -8.05
N THR A 556 -14.14 -0.20 -7.12
CA THR A 556 -15.39 -0.98 -7.35
C THR A 556 -16.66 -0.15 -7.17
N ASP A 557 -16.56 1.13 -6.84
CA ASP A 557 -17.65 2.03 -6.48
C ASP A 557 -17.95 3.10 -7.55
N GLU A 558 -17.33 3.00 -8.72
CA GLU A 558 -17.57 3.91 -9.84
C GLU A 558 -18.04 3.13 -11.07
N PHE A 559 -19.00 3.68 -11.79
CA PHE A 559 -19.60 3.12 -13.00
C PHE A 559 -19.49 4.08 -14.19
#